data_8a13d91175a4abb7b789edcbc94a3966
#
_entry.id   8a13d91175a4abb7b789edcbc94a3966
#
_cell.length_a   1.000
_cell.length_b   1.000
_cell.length_c   1.000
_cell.angle_alpha   90.00
_cell.angle_beta   90.00
_cell.angle_gamma   90.00
#
_symmetry.space_group_name_H-M   'P 1'
#
loop_
_entity.id
_entity.type
_entity.pdbx_description
1 polymer ?
#
loop_
_entity_poly.entity_id
_entity_poly.type
_entity_poly.pdbx_seq_one_letter_code
_entity_poly.pdbx_strand_id
1 'polypeptide(L)'
;MSKSLGNPRLAVYPGTFDPITNGHTDLVARAAPLFDRVVVAVADSSSKGPGFSIGERITLARMALADLPNVEVRGFDCLLATFVEQIGAGVIIRGLRAVSDFEYEFQLASMNRHLIPQAETLFLTPAEEWSFISSSLVREIGRLGGDISGFVHPAVQQAMRQCWQKGLSGSNKQPETEGDYHA
;
A
#
# COMPACT_ATOMS: atom_id res chain seq x y z
N MET A 1 -17.31 10.03 30.71
CA MET A 1 -17.84 10.46 29.41
C MET A 1 -17.67 9.31 28.44
N SER A 2 -18.75 8.70 27.96
CA SER A 2 -18.68 7.64 26.95
C SER A 2 -18.17 8.29 25.65
N LYS A 3 -16.97 7.91 25.19
CA LYS A 3 -16.49 8.32 23.86
C LYS A 3 -17.46 7.73 22.83
N SER A 4 -17.99 8.56 21.95
CA SER A 4 -18.79 8.10 20.82
C SER A 4 -17.93 7.12 20.00
N LEU A 5 -18.45 5.93 19.75
CA LEU A 5 -17.82 4.99 18.84
C LEU A 5 -17.75 5.61 17.45
N GLY A 6 -16.65 5.39 16.72
CA GLY A 6 -16.57 5.72 15.31
C GLY A 6 -17.66 5.01 14.51
N ASN A 7 -17.91 5.45 13.26
CA ASN A 7 -18.90 4.80 12.42
C ASN A 7 -18.46 3.37 12.06
N PRO A 8 -19.11 2.31 12.56
CA PRO A 8 -18.71 0.93 12.31
C PRO A 8 -18.93 0.49 10.86
N ARG A 9 -19.66 1.29 10.07
CA ARG A 9 -19.90 1.04 8.64
C ARG A 9 -18.90 1.76 7.73
N LEU A 10 -17.97 2.54 8.31
CA LEU A 10 -16.85 3.16 7.63
C LEU A 10 -15.56 2.47 8.05
N ALA A 11 -14.88 1.83 7.08
CA ALA A 11 -13.62 1.16 7.29
C ALA A 11 -12.46 1.90 6.63
N VAL A 12 -11.28 1.82 7.24
CA VAL A 12 -10.00 2.30 6.68
C VAL A 12 -9.09 1.11 6.43
N TYR A 13 -8.54 1.01 5.23
CA TYR A 13 -7.47 0.07 4.90
C TYR A 13 -6.18 0.84 4.66
N PRO A 14 -5.30 0.95 5.67
CA PRO A 14 -4.07 1.72 5.56
C PRO A 14 -2.92 0.89 5.00
N GLY A 15 -2.08 1.53 4.19
CA GLY A 15 -0.87 0.92 3.67
C GLY A 15 0.01 1.91 2.92
N THR A 16 1.23 1.50 2.59
CA THR A 16 2.12 2.29 1.72
C THR A 16 1.72 2.17 0.26
N PHE A 17 1.23 0.98 -0.17
CA PHE A 17 0.80 0.66 -1.53
C PHE A 17 1.83 1.09 -2.59
N ASP A 18 3.03 0.61 -2.45
CA ASP A 18 4.18 0.98 -3.31
C ASP A 18 4.76 -0.24 -4.06
N PRO A 19 4.06 -0.67 -5.14
CA PRO A 19 2.73 -0.30 -5.57
C PRO A 19 1.61 -1.08 -4.89
N ILE A 20 0.36 -0.74 -5.20
CA ILE A 20 -0.79 -1.59 -4.94
C ILE A 20 -0.66 -2.89 -5.75
N THR A 21 -0.99 -4.04 -5.15
CA THR A 21 -0.90 -5.38 -5.75
C THR A 21 -2.26 -6.06 -5.79
N ASN A 22 -2.38 -7.17 -6.54
CA ASN A 22 -3.61 -7.95 -6.61
C ASN A 22 -4.03 -8.50 -5.24
N GLY A 23 -3.08 -8.78 -4.33
CA GLY A 23 -3.40 -9.13 -2.95
C GLY A 23 -4.06 -7.99 -2.17
N HIS A 24 -3.68 -6.73 -2.42
CA HIS A 24 -4.36 -5.58 -1.82
C HIS A 24 -5.76 -5.38 -2.42
N THR A 25 -5.91 -5.50 -3.74
CA THR A 25 -7.21 -5.32 -4.39
C THR A 25 -8.19 -6.43 -4.03
N ASP A 26 -7.74 -7.68 -3.85
CA ASP A 26 -8.54 -8.79 -3.34
C ASP A 26 -9.13 -8.47 -1.96
N LEU A 27 -8.29 -8.03 -1.03
CA LEU A 27 -8.75 -7.66 0.32
C LEU A 27 -9.78 -6.53 0.28
N VAL A 28 -9.54 -5.49 -0.53
CA VAL A 28 -10.47 -4.36 -0.66
C VAL A 28 -11.79 -4.80 -1.30
N ALA A 29 -11.74 -5.62 -2.36
CA ALA A 29 -12.94 -6.12 -3.03
C ALA A 29 -13.81 -6.97 -2.11
N ARG A 30 -13.19 -7.77 -1.23
CA ARG A 30 -13.90 -8.59 -0.24
C ARG A 30 -14.38 -7.80 0.97
N ALA A 31 -13.70 -6.71 1.32
CA ALA A 31 -14.13 -5.80 2.37
C ALA A 31 -15.28 -4.88 1.92
N ALA A 32 -15.25 -4.42 0.66
CA ALA A 32 -16.22 -3.44 0.15
C ALA A 32 -17.70 -3.81 0.43
N PRO A 33 -18.18 -5.05 0.20
CA PRO A 33 -19.57 -5.40 0.48
C PRO A 33 -19.95 -5.45 1.97
N LEU A 34 -18.98 -5.43 2.88
CA LEU A 34 -19.21 -5.48 4.33
C LEU A 34 -19.46 -4.10 4.96
N PHE A 35 -19.12 -3.02 4.24
CA PHE A 35 -19.15 -1.65 4.73
C PHE A 35 -19.91 -0.73 3.78
N ASP A 36 -20.47 0.35 4.31
CA ASP A 36 -21.08 1.39 3.47
C ASP A 36 -19.99 2.15 2.68
N ARG A 37 -18.81 2.29 3.27
CA ARG A 37 -17.64 2.92 2.63
C ARG A 37 -16.33 2.33 3.15
N VAL A 38 -15.40 2.11 2.24
CA VAL A 38 -14.01 1.73 2.55
C VAL A 38 -13.07 2.83 2.06
N VAL A 39 -12.23 3.35 2.94
CA VAL A 39 -11.17 4.30 2.60
C VAL A 39 -9.84 3.57 2.55
N VAL A 40 -9.28 3.43 1.34
CA VAL A 40 -7.90 2.96 1.16
C VAL A 40 -6.97 4.14 1.44
N ALA A 41 -6.29 4.09 2.58
CA ALA A 41 -5.46 5.18 3.09
C ALA A 41 -3.99 4.96 2.74
N VAL A 42 -3.48 5.77 1.80
CA VAL A 42 -2.10 5.71 1.31
C VAL A 42 -1.21 6.54 2.23
N ALA A 43 -0.33 5.89 3.00
CA ALA A 43 0.59 6.58 3.90
C ALA A 43 1.71 7.28 3.13
N ASP A 44 2.01 8.53 3.49
CA ASP A 44 3.24 9.20 3.06
C ASP A 44 4.41 8.69 3.90
N SER A 45 5.16 7.74 3.35
CA SER A 45 6.27 7.07 4.01
C SER A 45 7.60 7.52 3.42
N SER A 46 7.90 8.81 3.49
CA SER A 46 9.16 9.39 2.99
C SER A 46 10.42 8.69 3.53
N SER A 47 10.37 8.16 4.77
CA SER A 47 11.47 7.44 5.41
C SER A 47 11.79 6.06 4.78
N LYS A 48 10.89 5.48 3.97
CA LYS A 48 11.07 4.16 3.36
C LYS A 48 11.65 4.23 1.93
N GLY A 49 11.89 5.42 1.39
CA GLY A 49 12.36 5.60 0.01
C GLY A 49 11.45 4.90 -1.01
N PRO A 50 10.16 5.25 -1.11
CA PRO A 50 9.21 4.57 -1.98
C PRO A 50 9.62 4.71 -3.45
N GLY A 51 9.30 3.71 -4.25
CA GLY A 51 9.56 3.70 -5.70
C GLY A 51 8.66 4.68 -6.47
N PHE A 52 7.48 4.99 -5.91
CA PHE A 52 6.53 5.96 -6.44
C PHE A 52 6.24 7.05 -5.43
N SER A 53 6.07 8.30 -5.90
CA SER A 53 5.57 9.39 -5.09
C SER A 53 4.19 9.07 -4.53
N ILE A 54 3.77 9.74 -3.44
CA ILE A 54 2.43 9.54 -2.87
C ILE A 54 1.32 9.81 -3.89
N GLY A 55 1.46 10.83 -4.74
CA GLY A 55 0.49 11.15 -5.80
C GLY A 55 0.35 10.02 -6.83
N GLU A 56 1.45 9.42 -7.26
CA GLU A 56 1.45 8.28 -8.16
C GLU A 56 0.80 7.06 -7.51
N ARG A 57 1.13 6.74 -6.24
CA ARG A 57 0.54 5.62 -5.51
C ARG A 57 -0.97 5.77 -5.33
N ILE A 58 -1.46 6.98 -5.04
CA ILE A 58 -2.89 7.29 -4.98
C ILE A 58 -3.55 7.08 -6.35
N THR A 59 -2.94 7.57 -7.42
CA THR A 59 -3.46 7.45 -8.77
C THR A 59 -3.55 5.98 -9.20
N LEU A 60 -2.49 5.21 -8.98
CA LEU A 60 -2.45 3.78 -9.29
C LEU A 60 -3.47 2.98 -8.48
N ALA A 61 -3.63 3.31 -7.19
CA ALA A 61 -4.63 2.67 -6.34
C ALA A 61 -6.07 2.98 -6.82
N ARG A 62 -6.36 4.23 -7.23
CA ARG A 62 -7.65 4.60 -7.81
C ARG A 62 -7.95 3.84 -9.09
N MET A 63 -6.96 3.67 -9.96
CA MET A 63 -7.13 2.91 -11.20
C MET A 63 -7.40 1.43 -10.91
N ALA A 64 -6.66 0.84 -9.98
CA ALA A 64 -6.81 -0.58 -9.62
C ALA A 64 -8.11 -0.90 -8.88
N LEU A 65 -8.77 0.09 -8.28
CA LEU A 65 -10.00 -0.05 -7.48
C LEU A 65 -11.22 0.62 -8.13
N ALA A 66 -11.11 1.04 -9.40
CA ALA A 66 -12.13 1.84 -10.09
C ALA A 66 -13.52 1.18 -10.16
N ASP A 67 -13.57 -0.16 -10.17
CA ASP A 67 -14.81 -0.93 -10.26
C ASP A 67 -15.55 -1.06 -8.91
N LEU A 68 -15.00 -0.51 -7.82
CA LEU A 68 -15.60 -0.59 -6.48
C LEU A 68 -16.20 0.77 -6.08
N PRO A 69 -17.53 0.96 -6.25
CA PRO A 69 -18.15 2.28 -6.15
C PRO A 69 -18.17 2.88 -4.74
N ASN A 70 -18.06 2.06 -3.70
CA ASN A 70 -18.00 2.48 -2.30
C ASN A 70 -16.58 2.53 -1.73
N VAL A 71 -15.57 2.44 -2.61
CA VAL A 71 -14.15 2.53 -2.22
C VAL A 71 -13.60 3.90 -2.60
N GLU A 72 -12.99 4.57 -1.63
CA GLU A 72 -12.32 5.85 -1.82
C GLU A 72 -10.82 5.71 -1.52
N VAL A 73 -9.96 6.37 -2.31
CA VAL A 73 -8.50 6.40 -2.06
C VAL A 73 -8.08 7.79 -1.61
N ARG A 74 -7.49 7.87 -0.41
CA ARG A 74 -6.94 9.10 0.19
C ARG A 74 -5.50 8.93 0.61
N GLY A 75 -4.70 10.00 0.47
CA GLY A 75 -3.37 10.09 1.10
C GLY A 75 -3.47 10.62 2.52
N PHE A 76 -2.49 10.26 3.36
CA PHE A 76 -2.30 10.86 4.69
C PHE A 76 -0.81 10.89 5.07
N ASP A 77 -0.42 11.90 5.84
CA ASP A 77 0.94 12.20 6.30
C ASP A 77 1.06 12.32 7.82
N CYS A 78 -0.04 12.03 8.53
CA CYS A 78 -0.12 12.07 9.99
C CYS A 78 -0.14 10.66 10.61
N LEU A 79 -0.23 10.58 11.94
CA LEU A 79 -0.44 9.30 12.61
C LEU A 79 -1.76 8.66 12.15
N LEU A 80 -1.76 7.35 11.88
CA LEU A 80 -2.95 6.62 11.46
C LEU A 80 -4.14 6.86 12.40
N ALA A 81 -3.88 6.88 13.71
CA ALA A 81 -4.88 7.17 14.72
C ALA A 81 -5.57 8.51 14.47
N THR A 82 -4.80 9.55 14.22
CA THR A 82 -5.31 10.89 13.92
C THR A 82 -6.14 10.90 12.63
N PHE A 83 -5.66 10.23 11.58
CA PHE A 83 -6.38 10.14 10.31
C PHE A 83 -7.73 9.44 10.47
N VAL A 84 -7.77 8.29 11.17
CA VAL A 84 -8.99 7.51 11.41
C VAL A 84 -10.00 8.32 12.23
N GLU A 85 -9.55 9.06 13.24
CA GLU A 85 -10.40 9.94 14.04
C GLU A 85 -10.97 11.10 13.21
N GLN A 86 -10.16 11.74 12.39
CA GLN A 86 -10.58 12.85 11.50
C GLN A 86 -11.70 12.46 10.54
N ILE A 87 -11.65 11.23 10.00
CA ILE A 87 -12.69 10.77 9.07
C ILE A 87 -13.85 10.06 9.78
N GLY A 88 -13.76 9.85 11.09
CA GLY A 88 -14.81 9.23 11.90
C GLY A 88 -14.98 7.72 11.64
N ALA A 89 -13.95 7.02 11.19
CA ALA A 89 -14.03 5.59 10.93
C ALA A 89 -14.06 4.77 12.23
N GLY A 90 -14.87 3.72 12.26
CA GLY A 90 -14.96 2.79 13.39
C GLY A 90 -14.19 1.49 13.18
N VAL A 91 -13.65 1.26 11.98
CA VAL A 91 -12.94 0.01 11.65
C VAL A 91 -11.64 0.30 10.92
N ILE A 92 -10.57 -0.38 11.34
CA ILE A 92 -9.28 -0.44 10.63
C ILE A 92 -9.13 -1.86 10.09
N ILE A 93 -8.95 -1.99 8.77
CA ILE A 93 -8.71 -3.28 8.12
C ILE A 93 -7.19 -3.48 8.00
N ARG A 94 -6.71 -4.69 8.33
CA ARG A 94 -5.33 -5.11 8.14
C ARG A 94 -5.28 -6.44 7.41
N GLY A 95 -4.34 -6.59 6.47
CA GLY A 95 -4.11 -7.84 5.77
C GLY A 95 -3.12 -8.72 6.52
N LEU A 96 -3.46 -10.01 6.71
CA LEU A 96 -2.54 -11.01 7.24
C LEU A 96 -2.24 -12.04 6.15
N ARG A 97 -1.00 -12.07 5.66
CA ARG A 97 -0.58 -12.99 4.58
C ARG A 97 0.06 -14.28 5.13
N ALA A 98 0.81 -14.15 6.21
CA ALA A 98 1.56 -15.24 6.80
C ALA A 98 1.61 -15.12 8.33
N VAL A 99 1.98 -16.20 8.99
CA VAL A 99 2.17 -16.23 10.45
C VAL A 99 3.23 -15.21 10.90
N SER A 100 4.25 -14.97 10.08
CA SER A 100 5.29 -13.96 10.34
C SER A 100 4.77 -12.52 10.39
N ASP A 101 3.67 -12.22 9.72
CA ASP A 101 3.07 -10.89 9.75
C ASP A 101 2.24 -10.68 11.03
N PHE A 102 1.75 -11.78 11.65
CA PHE A 102 0.77 -11.74 12.72
C PHE A 102 1.27 -10.99 13.96
N GLU A 103 2.48 -11.29 14.41
CA GLU A 103 3.01 -10.67 15.63
C GLU A 103 3.09 -9.14 15.50
N TYR A 104 3.63 -8.66 14.41
CA TYR A 104 3.74 -7.23 14.13
C TYR A 104 2.37 -6.56 13.99
N GLU A 105 1.45 -7.17 13.24
CA GLU A 105 0.11 -6.64 13.03
C GLU A 105 -0.71 -6.66 14.33
N PHE A 106 -0.52 -7.67 15.18
CA PHE A 106 -1.15 -7.74 16.51
C PHE A 106 -0.64 -6.63 17.44
N GLN A 107 0.67 -6.34 17.42
CA GLN A 107 1.23 -5.21 18.17
C GLN A 107 0.64 -3.89 17.69
N LEU A 108 0.55 -3.68 16.36
CA LEU A 108 -0.07 -2.47 15.80
C LEU A 108 -1.55 -2.35 16.19
N ALA A 109 -2.32 -3.43 16.15
CA ALA A 109 -3.72 -3.43 16.56
C ALA A 109 -3.88 -3.06 18.04
N SER A 110 -3.00 -3.58 18.90
CA SER A 110 -2.98 -3.25 20.33
C SER A 110 -2.65 -1.77 20.57
N MET A 111 -1.68 -1.22 19.84
CA MET A 111 -1.34 0.20 19.87
C MET A 111 -2.50 1.08 19.36
N ASN A 112 -3.12 0.70 18.25
CA ASN A 112 -4.27 1.42 17.71
C ASN A 112 -5.43 1.44 18.70
N ARG A 113 -5.76 0.32 19.36
CA ARG A 113 -6.80 0.26 20.38
C ARG A 113 -6.52 1.22 21.54
N HIS A 114 -5.26 1.40 21.92
CA HIS A 114 -4.88 2.36 22.96
C HIS A 114 -5.02 3.81 22.49
N LEU A 115 -4.59 4.10 21.26
CA LEU A 115 -4.59 5.46 20.69
C LEU A 115 -5.98 5.91 20.23
N ILE A 116 -6.80 4.96 19.78
CA ILE A 116 -8.11 5.20 19.13
C ILE A 116 -9.14 4.18 19.66
N PRO A 117 -9.59 4.30 20.91
CA PRO A 117 -10.51 3.33 21.53
C PRO A 117 -11.87 3.24 20.83
N GLN A 118 -12.21 4.19 19.93
CA GLN A 118 -13.45 4.22 19.15
C GLN A 118 -13.39 3.43 17.85
N ALA A 119 -12.24 2.89 17.46
CA ALA A 119 -12.08 2.07 16.27
C ALA A 119 -11.53 0.68 16.61
N GLU A 120 -12.09 -0.36 15.97
CA GLU A 120 -11.60 -1.74 16.08
C GLU A 120 -10.76 -2.14 14.88
N THR A 121 -9.78 -3.02 15.10
CA THR A 121 -8.96 -3.58 14.03
C THR A 121 -9.48 -4.94 13.62
N LEU A 122 -9.79 -5.10 12.33
CA LEU A 122 -10.19 -6.36 11.72
C LEU A 122 -9.09 -6.89 10.83
N PHE A 123 -8.78 -8.16 10.95
CA PHE A 123 -7.82 -8.85 10.12
C PHE A 123 -8.51 -9.63 9.02
N LEU A 124 -8.06 -9.46 7.78
CA LEU A 124 -8.48 -10.24 6.63
C LEU A 124 -7.27 -10.96 6.03
N THR A 125 -7.44 -12.21 5.64
CA THR A 125 -6.44 -12.96 4.89
C THR A 125 -6.69 -12.78 3.40
N PRO A 126 -5.68 -12.56 2.55
CA PRO A 126 -5.85 -12.59 1.09
C PRO A 126 -6.25 -13.99 0.63
N ALA A 127 -6.78 -14.10 -0.59
CA ALA A 127 -6.93 -15.39 -1.25
C ALA A 127 -5.58 -16.11 -1.34
N GLU A 128 -5.59 -17.45 -1.34
CA GLU A 128 -4.38 -18.27 -1.30
C GLU A 128 -3.39 -17.90 -2.41
N GLU A 129 -3.89 -17.66 -3.61
CA GLU A 129 -3.12 -17.26 -4.77
C GLU A 129 -2.39 -15.91 -4.63
N TRP A 130 -2.77 -15.06 -3.66
CA TRP A 130 -2.15 -13.76 -3.38
C TRP A 130 -1.37 -13.71 -2.08
N SER A 131 -1.34 -14.80 -1.29
CA SER A 131 -0.76 -14.82 0.05
C SER A 131 0.75 -14.56 0.06
N PHE A 132 1.46 -14.96 -1.01
CA PHE A 132 2.92 -14.79 -1.15
C PHE A 132 3.34 -13.44 -1.74
N ILE A 133 2.38 -12.61 -2.20
CA ILE A 133 2.68 -11.36 -2.90
C ILE A 133 2.96 -10.24 -1.90
N SER A 134 4.05 -9.51 -2.12
CA SER A 134 4.33 -8.23 -1.47
C SER A 134 4.75 -7.17 -2.48
N SER A 135 4.49 -5.89 -2.17
CA SER A 135 4.95 -4.79 -3.01
C SER A 135 6.47 -4.79 -3.21
N SER A 136 7.23 -5.14 -2.17
CA SER A 136 8.70 -5.22 -2.23
C SER A 136 9.17 -6.29 -3.21
N LEU A 137 8.57 -7.50 -3.13
CA LEU A 137 8.90 -8.60 -4.05
C LEU A 137 8.51 -8.25 -5.49
N VAL A 138 7.35 -7.65 -5.71
CA VAL A 138 6.91 -7.19 -7.03
C VAL A 138 7.89 -6.16 -7.62
N ARG A 139 8.35 -5.19 -6.81
CA ARG A 139 9.37 -4.23 -7.26
C ARG A 139 10.69 -4.91 -7.60
N GLU A 140 11.13 -5.85 -6.80
CA GLU A 140 12.39 -6.57 -7.02
C GLU A 140 12.33 -7.39 -8.31
N ILE A 141 11.31 -8.21 -8.49
CA ILE A 141 11.10 -9.01 -9.71
C ILE A 141 11.09 -8.12 -10.94
N GLY A 142 10.30 -7.06 -10.92
CA GLY A 142 10.18 -6.18 -12.08
C GLY A 142 11.45 -5.40 -12.39
N ARG A 143 12.20 -4.95 -11.37
CA ARG A 143 13.50 -4.28 -11.55
C ARG A 143 14.53 -5.20 -12.23
N LEU A 144 14.43 -6.50 -11.99
CA LEU A 144 15.27 -7.53 -12.62
C LEU A 144 14.74 -8.00 -13.99
N GLY A 145 13.67 -7.37 -14.51
CA GLY A 145 13.08 -7.69 -15.81
C GLY A 145 12.11 -8.86 -15.81
N GLY A 146 11.72 -9.36 -14.64
CA GLY A 146 10.73 -10.43 -14.51
C GLY A 146 9.30 -9.95 -14.84
N ASP A 147 8.44 -10.87 -15.25
CA ASP A 147 7.03 -10.57 -15.52
C ASP A 147 6.24 -10.43 -14.21
N ILE A 148 5.60 -9.28 -14.05
CA ILE A 148 4.76 -8.94 -12.89
C ILE A 148 3.27 -8.83 -13.24
N SER A 149 2.88 -9.16 -14.48
CA SER A 149 1.51 -8.98 -14.98
C SER A 149 0.46 -9.73 -14.16
N GLY A 150 0.82 -10.89 -13.61
CA GLY A 150 -0.05 -11.68 -12.73
C GLY A 150 -0.22 -11.12 -11.32
N PHE A 151 0.58 -10.13 -10.90
CA PHE A 151 0.63 -9.66 -9.51
C PHE A 151 0.06 -8.28 -9.29
N VAL A 152 -0.14 -7.50 -10.36
CA VAL A 152 -0.59 -6.12 -10.31
C VAL A 152 -1.57 -5.77 -11.43
N HIS A 153 -2.38 -4.74 -11.20
CA HIS A 153 -3.24 -4.17 -12.23
C HIS A 153 -2.41 -3.69 -13.44
N PRO A 154 -2.91 -3.79 -14.70
CA PRO A 154 -2.17 -3.39 -15.91
C PRO A 154 -1.61 -1.98 -15.88
N ALA A 155 -2.34 -1.00 -15.32
CA ALA A 155 -1.86 0.37 -15.16
C ALA A 155 -0.64 0.46 -14.24
N VAL A 156 -0.59 -0.36 -13.19
CA VAL A 156 0.56 -0.45 -12.26
C VAL A 156 1.75 -1.05 -12.99
N GLN A 157 1.55 -2.14 -13.75
CA GLN A 157 2.60 -2.76 -14.55
C GLN A 157 3.23 -1.75 -15.52
N GLN A 158 2.38 -0.99 -16.22
CA GLN A 158 2.85 0.04 -17.16
C GLN A 158 3.67 1.13 -16.47
N ALA A 159 3.19 1.64 -15.33
CA ALA A 159 3.89 2.67 -14.56
C ALA A 159 5.26 2.17 -14.06
N MET A 160 5.33 0.93 -13.60
CA MET A 160 6.58 0.31 -13.16
C MET A 160 7.58 0.16 -14.31
N ARG A 161 7.16 -0.28 -15.48
CA ARG A 161 8.02 -0.35 -16.68
C ARG A 161 8.61 1.01 -17.04
N GLN A 162 7.79 2.07 -17.02
CA GLN A 162 8.26 3.44 -17.32
C GLN A 162 9.25 3.96 -16.28
N CYS A 163 9.03 3.66 -15.01
CA CYS A 163 9.94 4.04 -13.92
C CYS A 163 11.32 3.41 -14.09
N TRP A 164 11.39 2.12 -14.42
CA TRP A 164 12.65 1.42 -14.59
C TRP A 164 13.42 1.83 -15.85
N GLN A 165 12.72 2.10 -16.96
CA GLN A 165 13.34 2.61 -18.19
C GLN A 165 14.01 3.97 -17.95
N LYS A 166 13.39 4.86 -17.17
CA LYS A 166 14.00 6.13 -16.80
C LYS A 166 15.24 5.96 -15.91
N GLY A 167 15.22 5.01 -14.99
CA GLY A 167 16.39 4.67 -14.15
C GLY A 167 17.58 4.13 -14.94
N LEU A 168 17.32 3.31 -15.96
CA LEU A 168 18.37 2.78 -16.84
C LEU A 168 18.99 3.84 -17.74
N SER A 169 18.22 4.81 -18.20
CA SER A 169 18.72 5.93 -19.03
C SER A 169 19.55 6.94 -18.25
N GLY A 170 19.36 7.03 -16.92
CA GLY A 170 20.12 7.94 -16.06
C GLY A 170 21.47 7.40 -15.57
N SER A 171 21.73 6.09 -15.70
CA SER A 171 22.96 5.45 -15.20
C SER A 171 24.05 5.26 -16.26
N ASN A 172 23.87 5.73 -17.48
CA ASN A 172 24.89 5.65 -18.55
C ASN A 172 25.84 6.87 -18.53
N LYS A 173 26.40 7.21 -17.36
CA LYS A 173 27.64 7.98 -17.30
C LYS A 173 28.78 6.97 -17.52
N GLN A 174 29.40 7.06 -18.71
CA GLN A 174 30.64 6.38 -19.04
C GLN A 174 31.69 6.64 -17.93
N PRO A 175 32.48 5.64 -17.55
CA PRO A 175 33.67 5.91 -16.76
C PRO A 175 34.60 6.76 -17.62
N GLU A 176 34.99 7.93 -17.11
CA GLU A 176 36.05 8.75 -17.66
C GLU A 176 37.29 7.87 -17.73
N THR A 177 37.75 7.63 -18.94
CA THR A 177 39.06 7.01 -19.20
C THR A 177 40.11 8.02 -18.71
N GLU A 178 40.67 7.78 -17.52
CA GLU A 178 41.93 8.38 -17.15
C GLU A 178 43.00 7.84 -18.07
N GLY A 179 43.40 8.74 -18.98
CA GLY A 179 44.59 8.59 -19.79
C GLY A 179 45.84 9.03 -19.04
N ASP A 180 46.92 8.38 -19.47
CA ASP A 180 48.30 8.83 -19.39
C ASP A 180 49.03 8.76 -18.04
N TYR A 181 49.62 7.63 -17.78
CA TYR A 181 50.94 7.59 -17.14
C TYR A 181 52.01 7.59 -18.22
N HIS A 182 52.62 8.73 -18.45
CA HIS A 182 53.92 8.84 -19.10
C HIS A 182 55.01 9.16 -18.08
N ALA A 183 56.09 8.36 -18.18
CA ALA A 183 57.47 8.53 -17.69
C ALA A 183 57.71 8.34 -16.18
#